data_07729c811d96121e6284e0bdad92944d
#
_entry.id   07729c811d96121e6284e0bdad92944d
#
_cell.length_a   1.000
_cell.length_b   1.000
_cell.length_c   1.000
_cell.angle_alpha   90.00
_cell.angle_beta   90.00
_cell.angle_gamma   90.00
#
_symmetry.space_group_name_H-M   'P 1'
#
loop_
_entity.id
_entity.type
_entity.pdbx_description
1 polymer ?
#
loop_
_entity_poly.entity_id
_entity_poly.type
_entity_poly.pdbx_seq_one_letter_code
_entity_poly.pdbx_strand_id
1 'polypeptide(L)'
;MPETIQGRLLHVQERIRAAAARAGRDPSSVTLVSVSKTMPVEVIRQALEAGVTILGENRVQEAADKIAELPGRAVWHLVGHLQTNKAKQAVQLFALIHSVDSIKLAQTLDRHGREARKRVRCLVEVNLGGEGSKSGTKEADTQALLAAARDLPNLQVEGLMAIPPFLPSPEEVRPYFRRLRALRDHLQGEGFRLPELSMGMTHDFEVAIEEGATLVRIGTAIFGPRPA
;
A
#
# COMPACT_ATOMS: atom_id res chain seq x y z
N MET A 1 -18.85 9.45 15.45
CA MET A 1 -17.71 9.72 14.50
C MET A 1 -17.76 11.19 14.12
N PRO A 2 -16.61 11.89 13.99
CA PRO A 2 -16.62 13.27 13.54
C PRO A 2 -17.29 13.41 12.16
N GLU A 3 -18.11 14.45 11.96
CA GLU A 3 -18.86 14.62 10.70
C GLU A 3 -17.98 15.05 9.53
N THR A 4 -16.90 15.81 9.78
CA THR A 4 -16.01 16.35 8.75
C THR A 4 -14.86 15.41 8.40
N ILE A 5 -14.32 15.50 7.17
CA ILE A 5 -13.11 14.76 6.75
C ILE A 5 -11.93 15.11 7.66
N GLN A 6 -11.76 16.39 7.99
CA GLN A 6 -10.71 16.85 8.89
C GLN A 6 -10.79 16.17 10.27
N GLY A 7 -11.97 16.15 10.87
CA GLY A 7 -12.17 15.48 12.17
C GLY A 7 -11.90 13.98 12.11
N ARG A 8 -12.33 13.30 11.03
CA ARG A 8 -12.06 11.87 10.82
C ARG A 8 -10.57 11.61 10.59
N LEU A 9 -9.88 12.45 9.84
CA LEU A 9 -8.43 12.34 9.63
C LEU A 9 -7.66 12.49 10.95
N LEU A 10 -7.97 13.50 11.75
CA LEU A 10 -7.36 13.70 13.08
C LEU A 10 -7.58 12.48 13.98
N HIS A 11 -8.80 11.96 14.02
CA HIS A 11 -9.10 10.75 14.79
C HIS A 11 -8.29 9.54 14.35
N VAL A 12 -8.14 9.32 13.03
CA VAL A 12 -7.29 8.25 12.47
C VAL A 12 -5.82 8.45 12.87
N GLN A 13 -5.30 9.67 12.78
CA GLN A 13 -3.92 10.00 13.16
C GLN A 13 -3.67 9.78 14.66
N GLU A 14 -4.63 10.09 15.52
CA GLU A 14 -4.54 9.80 16.97
C GLU A 14 -4.48 8.29 17.25
N ARG A 15 -5.31 7.50 16.56
CA ARG A 15 -5.30 6.05 16.69
C ARG A 15 -3.97 5.44 16.18
N ILE A 16 -3.41 5.96 15.08
CA ILE A 16 -2.07 5.56 14.60
C ILE A 16 -1.02 5.85 15.67
N ARG A 17 -1.02 7.06 16.24
CA ARG A 17 -0.08 7.44 17.30
C ARG A 17 -0.21 6.54 18.53
N ALA A 18 -1.43 6.27 18.98
CA ALA A 18 -1.69 5.41 20.10
C ALA A 18 -1.23 3.96 19.86
N ALA A 19 -1.48 3.39 18.67
CA ALA A 19 -1.03 2.05 18.31
C ALA A 19 0.50 1.95 18.24
N ALA A 20 1.16 2.95 17.65
CA ALA A 20 2.63 3.01 17.59
C ALA A 20 3.22 3.09 19.01
N ALA A 21 2.66 3.94 19.88
CA ALA A 21 3.08 4.07 21.29
C ALA A 21 2.94 2.75 22.06
N ARG A 22 1.82 2.02 21.91
CA ARG A 22 1.64 0.70 22.53
C ARG A 22 2.69 -0.30 22.11
N ALA A 23 3.17 -0.19 20.84
CA ALA A 23 4.22 -1.04 20.30
C ALA A 23 5.65 -0.54 20.60
N GLY A 24 5.81 0.55 21.35
CA GLY A 24 7.13 1.16 21.61
C GLY A 24 7.80 1.74 20.37
N ARG A 25 7.01 2.12 19.34
CA ARG A 25 7.48 2.64 18.05
C ARG A 25 7.28 4.15 17.95
N ASP A 26 8.16 4.81 17.23
CA ASP A 26 7.94 6.19 16.82
C ASP A 26 6.73 6.26 15.86
N PRO A 27 5.70 7.08 16.15
CA PRO A 27 4.58 7.28 15.25
C PRO A 27 4.97 7.75 13.84
N SER A 28 6.08 8.47 13.70
CA SER A 28 6.59 8.91 12.40
C SER A 28 7.08 7.76 11.51
N SER A 29 7.31 6.57 12.09
CA SER A 29 7.63 5.34 11.35
C SER A 29 6.43 4.72 10.62
N VAL A 30 5.24 5.30 10.78
CA VAL A 30 4.00 4.81 10.15
C VAL A 30 3.46 5.83 9.18
N THR A 31 3.42 5.47 7.91
CA THR A 31 2.88 6.29 6.84
C THR A 31 1.40 5.96 6.60
N LEU A 32 0.55 6.99 6.61
CA LEU A 32 -0.87 6.86 6.27
C LEU A 32 -1.06 7.01 4.75
N VAL A 33 -1.56 5.97 4.11
CA VAL A 33 -2.05 5.99 2.73
C VAL A 33 -3.58 6.11 2.76
N SER A 34 -4.09 7.29 2.39
CA SER A 34 -5.53 7.57 2.38
C SER A 34 -6.17 7.03 1.11
N VAL A 35 -6.92 5.91 1.21
CA VAL A 35 -7.45 5.18 0.04
C VAL A 35 -8.72 5.86 -0.47
N SER A 36 -8.60 6.54 -1.62
CA SER A 36 -9.62 7.40 -2.22
C SER A 36 -10.41 6.75 -3.36
N LYS A 37 -10.31 5.43 -3.54
CA LYS A 37 -11.07 4.72 -4.57
C LYS A 37 -12.57 5.02 -4.48
N THR A 38 -13.21 5.22 -5.64
CA THR A 38 -14.63 5.56 -5.79
C THR A 38 -15.06 6.93 -5.22
N MET A 39 -14.14 7.70 -4.64
CA MET A 39 -14.47 9.02 -4.12
C MET A 39 -14.46 10.08 -5.22
N PRO A 40 -15.42 11.02 -5.25
CA PRO A 40 -15.40 12.16 -6.13
C PRO A 40 -14.18 13.06 -5.88
N VAL A 41 -13.70 13.74 -6.92
CA VAL A 41 -12.54 14.65 -6.84
C VAL A 41 -12.74 15.73 -5.79
N GLU A 42 -13.96 16.24 -5.64
CA GLU A 42 -14.29 17.28 -4.67
C GLU A 42 -14.09 16.82 -3.21
N VAL A 43 -14.43 15.57 -2.92
CA VAL A 43 -14.18 14.94 -1.60
C VAL A 43 -12.68 14.77 -1.36
N ILE A 44 -11.93 14.42 -2.41
CA ILE A 44 -10.46 14.31 -2.34
C ILE A 44 -9.82 15.68 -2.10
N ARG A 45 -10.32 16.73 -2.74
CA ARG A 45 -9.87 18.11 -2.54
C ARG A 45 -10.00 18.54 -1.08
N GLN A 46 -11.17 18.28 -0.45
CA GLN A 46 -11.37 18.51 0.98
C GLN A 46 -10.39 17.74 1.86
N ALA A 47 -10.08 16.49 1.50
CA ALA A 47 -9.09 15.69 2.24
C ALA A 47 -7.67 16.26 2.12
N LEU A 48 -7.27 16.75 0.95
CA LEU A 48 -6.00 17.43 0.74
C LEU A 48 -5.91 18.74 1.54
N GLU A 49 -6.99 19.51 1.58
CA GLU A 49 -7.09 20.72 2.40
C GLU A 49 -7.03 20.40 3.90
N ALA A 50 -7.56 19.26 4.31
CA ALA A 50 -7.45 18.76 5.69
C ALA A 50 -6.05 18.23 6.04
N GLY A 51 -5.11 18.13 5.08
CA GLY A 51 -3.73 17.70 5.32
C GLY A 51 -3.38 16.28 4.86
N VAL A 52 -4.23 15.61 4.08
CA VAL A 52 -3.85 14.37 3.40
C VAL A 52 -2.77 14.68 2.36
N THR A 53 -1.68 13.93 2.38
CA THR A 53 -0.54 14.10 1.45
C THR A 53 -0.36 12.91 0.53
N ILE A 54 -0.78 11.70 0.95
CA ILE A 54 -0.62 10.46 0.19
C ILE A 54 -2.00 9.84 -0.05
N LEU A 55 -2.31 9.62 -1.31
CA LEU A 55 -3.56 9.01 -1.78
C LEU A 55 -3.31 7.61 -2.33
N GLY A 56 -4.20 6.67 -2.04
CA GLY A 56 -4.16 5.30 -2.54
C GLY A 56 -5.30 5.01 -3.52
N GLU A 57 -4.98 4.47 -4.70
CA GLU A 57 -5.96 4.07 -5.70
C GLU A 57 -5.88 2.60 -6.05
N ASN A 58 -7.02 2.02 -6.39
CA ASN A 58 -7.09 0.62 -6.79
C ASN A 58 -6.97 0.42 -8.30
N ARG A 59 -7.33 1.42 -9.12
CA ARG A 59 -7.42 1.33 -10.58
C ARG A 59 -6.64 2.46 -11.23
N VAL A 60 -5.77 2.09 -12.17
CA VAL A 60 -4.91 3.04 -12.91
C VAL A 60 -5.73 4.09 -13.65
N GLN A 61 -6.84 3.69 -14.28
CA GLN A 61 -7.68 4.62 -15.05
C GLN A 61 -8.34 5.65 -14.14
N GLU A 62 -8.95 5.22 -13.05
CA GLU A 62 -9.58 6.11 -12.06
C GLU A 62 -8.57 7.11 -11.48
N ALA A 63 -7.36 6.63 -11.19
CA ALA A 63 -6.29 7.50 -10.72
C ALA A 63 -5.88 8.53 -11.77
N ALA A 64 -5.79 8.14 -13.05
CA ALA A 64 -5.41 9.06 -14.13
C ALA A 64 -6.36 10.26 -14.22
N ASP A 65 -7.66 10.00 -14.16
CA ASP A 65 -8.68 11.03 -14.24
C ASP A 65 -8.57 12.01 -13.03
N LYS A 66 -8.42 11.47 -11.82
CA LYS A 66 -8.26 12.26 -10.58
C LYS A 66 -6.96 13.06 -10.55
N ILE A 67 -5.85 12.49 -10.99
CA ILE A 67 -4.55 13.17 -11.06
C ILE A 67 -4.60 14.34 -12.03
N ALA A 68 -5.29 14.20 -13.16
CA ALA A 68 -5.45 15.26 -14.14
C ALA A 68 -6.19 16.50 -13.56
N GLU A 69 -7.16 16.25 -12.65
CA GLU A 69 -7.92 17.32 -11.98
C GLU A 69 -7.23 17.88 -10.72
N LEU A 70 -6.21 17.18 -10.20
CA LEU A 70 -5.49 17.52 -8.96
C LEU A 70 -3.96 17.52 -9.17
N PRO A 71 -3.43 18.24 -10.17
CA PRO A 71 -2.01 18.16 -10.52
C PRO A 71 -1.13 18.66 -9.36
N GLY A 72 -0.11 17.87 -9.00
CA GLY A 72 0.88 18.23 -7.98
C GLY A 72 0.37 18.36 -6.55
N ARG A 73 -0.89 18.00 -6.28
CA ARG A 73 -1.52 18.18 -4.97
C ARG A 73 -1.26 17.02 -3.99
N ALA A 74 -0.90 15.85 -4.48
CA ALA A 74 -0.71 14.64 -3.67
C ALA A 74 0.36 13.72 -4.24
N VAL A 75 0.89 12.84 -3.38
CA VAL A 75 1.65 11.66 -3.77
C VAL A 75 0.67 10.50 -3.96
N TRP A 76 0.74 9.82 -5.11
CA TRP A 76 -0.21 8.77 -5.46
C TRP A 76 0.43 7.39 -5.36
N HIS A 77 -0.21 6.46 -4.67
CA HIS A 77 0.16 5.06 -4.56
C HIS A 77 -0.88 4.17 -5.24
N LEU A 78 -0.42 3.16 -5.99
CA LEU A 78 -1.31 2.10 -6.47
C LEU A 78 -1.35 0.99 -5.41
N VAL A 79 -2.53 0.76 -4.83
CA VAL A 79 -2.73 -0.25 -3.77
C VAL A 79 -3.60 -1.43 -4.21
N GLY A 80 -4.19 -1.36 -5.41
CA GLY A 80 -4.93 -2.47 -6.03
C GLY A 80 -4.09 -3.23 -7.04
N HIS A 81 -4.60 -4.39 -7.47
CA HIS A 81 -3.93 -5.25 -8.44
C HIS A 81 -3.60 -4.51 -9.76
N LEU A 82 -2.37 -4.65 -10.22
CA LEU A 82 -1.88 -4.04 -11.46
C LEU A 82 -1.86 -5.06 -12.60
N GLN A 83 -2.75 -4.86 -13.57
CA GLN A 83 -2.68 -5.60 -14.84
C GLN A 83 -1.45 -5.16 -15.65
N THR A 84 -0.74 -6.12 -16.25
CA THR A 84 0.49 -5.88 -17.01
C THR A 84 0.32 -4.84 -18.14
N ASN A 85 -0.85 -4.83 -18.82
CA ASN A 85 -1.15 -3.87 -19.88
C ASN A 85 -1.35 -2.43 -19.40
N LYS A 86 -1.49 -2.20 -18.10
CA LYS A 86 -1.59 -0.87 -17.47
C LYS A 86 -0.27 -0.39 -16.86
N ALA A 87 0.78 -1.22 -16.88
CA ALA A 87 2.06 -0.92 -16.22
C ALA A 87 2.72 0.36 -16.78
N LYS A 88 2.64 0.62 -18.09
CA LYS A 88 3.18 1.85 -18.69
C LYS A 88 2.58 3.12 -18.06
N GLN A 89 1.27 3.15 -17.92
CA GLN A 89 0.57 4.29 -17.32
C GLN A 89 0.83 4.37 -15.81
N ALA A 90 0.87 3.21 -15.13
CA ALA A 90 1.15 3.15 -13.70
C ALA A 90 2.53 3.74 -13.34
N VAL A 91 3.57 3.46 -14.13
CA VAL A 91 4.91 4.01 -13.94
C VAL A 91 4.93 5.55 -14.00
N GLN A 92 4.08 6.15 -14.82
CA GLN A 92 4.00 7.61 -14.93
C GLN A 92 3.26 8.26 -13.76
N LEU A 93 2.21 7.61 -13.26
CA LEU A 93 1.26 8.19 -12.32
C LEU A 93 1.63 7.97 -10.85
N PHE A 94 2.19 6.80 -10.50
CA PHE A 94 2.35 6.43 -9.10
C PHE A 94 3.79 6.58 -8.61
N ALA A 95 3.92 7.06 -7.39
CA ALA A 95 5.19 7.14 -6.67
C ALA A 95 5.59 5.79 -6.06
N LEU A 96 4.60 4.94 -5.71
CA LEU A 96 4.81 3.60 -5.18
C LEU A 96 3.70 2.67 -5.67
N ILE A 97 4.07 1.48 -6.15
CA ILE A 97 3.17 0.41 -6.58
C ILE A 97 3.25 -0.72 -5.55
N HIS A 98 2.14 -1.00 -4.84
CA HIS A 98 2.14 -1.98 -3.74
C HIS A 98 1.90 -3.43 -4.20
N SER A 99 1.57 -3.66 -5.45
CA SER A 99 0.92 -4.90 -5.93
C SER A 99 1.73 -5.66 -6.99
N VAL A 100 3.06 -5.71 -6.84
CA VAL A 100 3.90 -6.57 -7.72
C VAL A 100 3.82 -8.01 -7.23
N ASP A 101 3.27 -8.90 -8.06
CA ASP A 101 2.94 -10.28 -7.71
C ASP A 101 3.60 -11.33 -8.61
N SER A 102 4.36 -10.90 -9.63
CA SER A 102 4.97 -11.83 -10.58
C SER A 102 6.23 -11.26 -11.21
N ILE A 103 7.15 -12.15 -11.63
CA ILE A 103 8.36 -11.80 -12.37
C ILE A 103 8.01 -11.07 -13.67
N LYS A 104 6.96 -11.51 -14.37
CA LYS A 104 6.49 -10.87 -15.61
C LYS A 104 6.09 -9.41 -15.39
N LEU A 105 5.37 -9.11 -14.30
CA LEU A 105 4.99 -7.73 -13.97
C LEU A 105 6.22 -6.91 -13.58
N ALA A 106 7.14 -7.47 -12.77
CA ALA A 106 8.40 -6.82 -12.39
C ALA A 106 9.24 -6.42 -13.62
N GLN A 107 9.44 -7.35 -14.55
CA GLN A 107 10.15 -7.10 -15.83
C GLN A 107 9.45 -6.05 -16.70
N THR A 108 8.13 -6.05 -16.71
CA THR A 108 7.34 -5.04 -17.45
C THR A 108 7.49 -3.65 -16.84
N LEU A 109 7.48 -3.55 -15.52
CA LEU A 109 7.70 -2.29 -14.80
C LEU A 109 9.13 -1.75 -15.01
N ASP A 110 10.14 -2.63 -14.96
CA ASP A 110 11.53 -2.26 -15.26
C ASP A 110 11.68 -1.67 -16.68
N ARG A 111 11.12 -2.37 -17.70
CA ARG A 111 11.14 -1.89 -19.07
C ARG A 111 10.52 -0.50 -19.22
N HIS A 112 9.33 -0.27 -18.62
CA HIS A 112 8.68 1.04 -18.68
C HIS A 112 9.37 2.08 -17.81
N GLY A 113 10.03 1.68 -16.70
CA GLY A 113 10.91 2.54 -15.93
C GLY A 113 12.08 3.06 -16.76
N ARG A 114 12.73 2.19 -17.51
CA ARG A 114 13.79 2.54 -18.45
C ARG A 114 13.31 3.53 -19.52
N GLU A 115 12.16 3.25 -20.15
CA GLU A 115 11.55 4.12 -21.16
C GLU A 115 11.23 5.52 -20.60
N ALA A 116 10.77 5.58 -19.35
CA ALA A 116 10.45 6.82 -18.64
C ALA A 116 11.67 7.48 -17.96
N ARG A 117 12.87 6.86 -18.00
CA ARG A 117 14.08 7.28 -17.27
C ARG A 117 13.83 7.45 -15.77
N LYS A 118 13.06 6.52 -15.20
CA LYS A 118 12.58 6.58 -13.82
C LYS A 118 12.85 5.24 -13.13
N ARG A 119 13.30 5.27 -11.88
CA ARG A 119 13.35 4.08 -11.04
C ARG A 119 11.99 3.88 -10.40
N VAL A 120 11.34 2.76 -10.71
CA VAL A 120 9.99 2.44 -10.24
C VAL A 120 10.08 1.83 -8.85
N ARG A 121 9.54 2.52 -7.86
CA ARG A 121 9.44 2.02 -6.48
C ARG A 121 8.24 1.09 -6.36
N CYS A 122 8.42 -0.06 -5.74
CA CYS A 122 7.33 -1.03 -5.58
C CYS A 122 7.48 -1.89 -4.33
N LEU A 123 6.37 -2.56 -3.96
CA LEU A 123 6.32 -3.63 -2.95
C LEU A 123 5.88 -4.91 -3.62
N VAL A 124 6.30 -6.04 -3.09
CA VAL A 124 5.81 -7.35 -3.50
C VAL A 124 4.54 -7.68 -2.71
N GLU A 125 3.45 -7.96 -3.41
CA GLU A 125 2.20 -8.42 -2.81
C GLU A 125 2.30 -9.93 -2.54
N VAL A 126 2.09 -10.31 -1.26
CA VAL A 126 2.16 -11.70 -0.79
C VAL A 126 0.75 -12.19 -0.45
N ASN A 127 0.34 -13.32 -1.02
CA ASN A 127 -0.93 -13.99 -0.71
C ASN A 127 -0.77 -14.89 0.51
N LEU A 128 -1.12 -14.38 1.68
CA LEU A 128 -1.06 -15.12 2.95
C LEU A 128 -2.30 -15.98 3.23
N GLY A 129 -3.41 -15.74 2.53
CA GLY A 129 -4.67 -16.46 2.74
C GLY A 129 -4.76 -17.78 1.99
N GLY A 130 -3.87 -18.05 1.03
CA GLY A 130 -3.92 -19.26 0.20
C GLY A 130 -5.12 -19.34 -0.74
N GLU A 131 -5.93 -18.29 -0.83
CA GLU A 131 -7.09 -18.24 -1.72
C GLU A 131 -6.61 -18.02 -3.16
N GLY A 132 -6.83 -19.00 -4.02
CA GLY A 132 -6.38 -18.95 -5.43
C GLY A 132 -7.04 -17.85 -6.28
N SER A 133 -8.12 -17.23 -5.77
CA SER A 133 -8.82 -16.11 -6.42
C SER A 133 -8.24 -14.73 -6.08
N LYS A 134 -7.33 -14.63 -5.10
CA LYS A 134 -6.70 -13.36 -4.69
C LYS A 134 -5.37 -13.16 -5.39
N SER A 135 -5.04 -11.89 -5.72
CA SER A 135 -3.72 -11.48 -6.20
C SER A 135 -2.64 -11.71 -5.15
N GLY A 136 -1.39 -11.59 -5.57
CA GLY A 136 -0.22 -11.79 -4.73
C GLY A 136 0.54 -13.07 -5.04
N THR A 137 1.86 -13.02 -4.92
CA THR A 137 2.73 -14.19 -5.02
C THR A 137 2.54 -15.10 -3.81
N LYS A 138 2.76 -16.39 -3.97
CA LYS A 138 2.79 -17.31 -2.82
C LYS A 138 3.99 -16.96 -1.92
N GLU A 139 3.83 -17.18 -0.63
CA GLU A 139 4.90 -16.95 0.36
C GLU A 139 6.20 -17.69 -0.03
N ALA A 140 6.08 -18.95 -0.46
CA ALA A 140 7.22 -19.76 -0.91
C ALA A 140 7.93 -19.22 -2.18
N ASP A 141 7.21 -18.48 -3.03
CA ASP A 141 7.74 -17.96 -4.29
C ASP A 141 8.30 -16.52 -4.14
N THR A 142 8.11 -15.89 -2.96
CA THR A 142 8.47 -14.48 -2.72
C THR A 142 9.97 -14.25 -2.88
N GLN A 143 10.82 -15.14 -2.36
CA GLN A 143 12.27 -15.02 -2.48
C GLN A 143 12.74 -15.10 -3.94
N ALA A 144 12.17 -15.99 -4.73
CA ALA A 144 12.50 -16.10 -6.16
C ALA A 144 12.10 -14.85 -6.95
N LEU A 145 10.94 -14.26 -6.64
CA LEU A 145 10.51 -12.99 -7.24
C LEU A 145 11.46 -11.85 -6.86
N LEU A 146 11.87 -11.75 -5.60
CA LEU A 146 12.82 -10.73 -5.14
C LEU A 146 14.20 -10.89 -5.78
N ALA A 147 14.68 -12.12 -5.91
CA ALA A 147 15.93 -12.42 -6.57
C ALA A 147 15.90 -11.97 -8.04
N ALA A 148 14.84 -12.32 -8.77
CA ALA A 148 14.66 -11.85 -10.15
C ALA A 148 14.53 -10.32 -10.26
N ALA A 149 13.89 -9.67 -9.29
CA ALA A 149 13.74 -8.22 -9.26
C ALA A 149 15.07 -7.48 -8.95
N ARG A 150 16.02 -8.12 -8.26
CA ARG A 150 17.36 -7.54 -7.96
C ARG A 150 18.13 -7.21 -9.22
N ASP A 151 17.94 -7.98 -10.30
CA ASP A 151 18.63 -7.81 -11.58
C ASP A 151 17.95 -6.78 -12.50
N LEU A 152 16.90 -6.12 -12.04
CA LEU A 152 16.11 -5.14 -12.78
C LEU A 152 16.51 -3.70 -12.36
N PRO A 153 17.38 -3.00 -13.12
CA PRO A 153 18.02 -1.76 -12.66
C PRO A 153 17.07 -0.57 -12.51
N ASN A 154 15.93 -0.60 -13.21
CA ASN A 154 14.95 0.48 -13.13
C ASN A 154 13.78 0.13 -12.18
N LEU A 155 13.87 -0.98 -11.45
CA LEU A 155 12.91 -1.37 -10.41
C LEU A 155 13.57 -1.28 -9.03
N GLN A 156 12.82 -0.81 -8.04
CA GLN A 156 13.25 -0.76 -6.65
C GLN A 156 12.18 -1.41 -5.77
N VAL A 157 12.43 -2.64 -5.35
CA VAL A 157 11.57 -3.28 -4.36
C VAL A 157 11.95 -2.78 -2.98
N GLU A 158 11.00 -2.17 -2.27
CA GLU A 158 11.20 -1.57 -0.95
C GLU A 158 10.57 -2.35 0.19
N GLY A 159 9.80 -3.39 -0.09
CA GLY A 159 9.14 -4.15 0.97
C GLY A 159 8.09 -5.11 0.48
N LEU A 160 7.27 -5.55 1.43
CA LEU A 160 6.18 -6.48 1.19
C LEU A 160 4.82 -5.82 1.46
N MET A 161 3.79 -6.31 0.78
CA MET A 161 2.41 -5.93 1.02
C MET A 161 1.55 -7.19 1.18
N ALA A 162 0.53 -7.14 2.04
CA ALA A 162 -0.51 -8.17 2.08
C ALA A 162 -1.89 -7.58 2.38
N ILE A 163 -2.91 -8.28 1.86
CA ILE A 163 -4.31 -8.08 2.19
C ILE A 163 -4.85 -9.39 2.78
N PRO A 164 -4.84 -9.53 4.12
CA PRO A 164 -5.37 -10.72 4.78
C PRO A 164 -6.85 -10.94 4.47
N PRO A 165 -7.40 -12.14 4.77
CA PRO A 165 -8.84 -12.35 4.81
C PRO A 165 -9.51 -11.35 5.77
N PHE A 166 -10.72 -10.90 5.43
CA PHE A 166 -11.52 -10.11 6.36
C PHE A 166 -12.07 -11.05 7.44
N LEU A 167 -11.70 -10.79 8.69
CA LEU A 167 -12.17 -11.54 9.86
C LEU A 167 -12.95 -10.62 10.79
N PRO A 168 -13.92 -11.14 11.58
CA PRO A 168 -14.76 -10.32 12.46
C PRO A 168 -13.98 -9.51 13.49
N SER A 169 -12.94 -10.10 14.10
CA SER A 169 -12.09 -9.42 15.06
C SER A 169 -10.74 -9.04 14.45
N PRO A 170 -10.24 -7.81 14.65
CA PRO A 170 -8.88 -7.41 14.28
C PRO A 170 -7.79 -8.32 14.85
N GLU A 171 -7.99 -8.87 16.04
CA GLU A 171 -7.05 -9.79 16.69
C GLU A 171 -6.91 -11.13 15.93
N GLU A 172 -7.96 -11.59 15.27
CA GLU A 172 -7.91 -12.79 14.43
C GLU A 172 -7.06 -12.59 13.17
N VAL A 173 -6.86 -11.32 12.75
CA VAL A 173 -6.00 -10.96 11.61
C VAL A 173 -4.52 -10.90 12.02
N ARG A 174 -4.21 -10.69 13.30
CA ARG A 174 -2.83 -10.55 13.84
C ARG A 174 -1.85 -11.63 13.37
N PRO A 175 -2.20 -12.93 13.31
CA PRO A 175 -1.29 -13.97 12.83
C PRO A 175 -0.80 -13.75 11.39
N TYR A 176 -1.62 -13.19 10.51
CA TYR A 176 -1.25 -12.86 9.14
C TYR A 176 -0.21 -11.72 9.09
N PHE A 177 -0.37 -10.69 9.91
CA PHE A 177 0.59 -9.60 10.01
C PHE A 177 1.93 -10.07 10.56
N ARG A 178 1.91 -10.95 11.58
CA ARG A 178 3.13 -11.59 12.09
C ARG A 178 3.84 -12.42 11.03
N ARG A 179 3.10 -13.19 10.23
CA ARG A 179 3.68 -13.98 9.13
C ARG A 179 4.34 -13.07 8.09
N LEU A 180 3.71 -11.98 7.69
CA LEU A 180 4.32 -11.04 6.74
C LEU A 180 5.60 -10.41 7.30
N ARG A 181 5.58 -10.01 8.58
CA ARG A 181 6.77 -9.48 9.25
C ARG A 181 7.88 -10.53 9.31
N ALA A 182 7.57 -11.75 9.77
CA ALA A 182 8.54 -12.83 9.86
C ALA A 182 9.16 -13.17 8.49
N LEU A 183 8.35 -13.18 7.42
CA LEU A 183 8.84 -13.37 6.07
C LEU A 183 9.80 -12.22 5.66
N ARG A 184 9.43 -10.96 5.90
CA ARG A 184 10.29 -9.80 5.63
C ARG A 184 11.61 -9.91 6.39
N ASP A 185 11.56 -10.22 7.68
CA ASP A 185 12.74 -10.30 8.54
C ASP A 185 13.69 -11.43 8.10
N HIS A 186 13.11 -12.58 7.72
CA HIS A 186 13.87 -13.69 7.13
C HIS A 186 14.58 -13.26 5.83
N LEU A 187 13.85 -12.64 4.91
CA LEU A 187 14.39 -12.17 3.63
C LEU A 187 15.44 -11.07 3.82
N GLN A 188 15.31 -10.22 4.84
CA GLN A 188 16.36 -9.27 5.20
C GLN A 188 17.64 -9.99 5.69
N GLY A 189 17.51 -11.09 6.42
CA GLY A 189 18.63 -11.96 6.80
C GLY A 189 19.35 -12.56 5.58
N GLU A 190 18.61 -12.78 4.47
CA GLU A 190 19.15 -13.24 3.18
C GLU A 190 19.72 -12.07 2.31
N GLY A 191 19.82 -10.87 2.87
CA GLY A 191 20.44 -9.70 2.24
C GLY A 191 19.52 -8.87 1.33
N PHE A 192 18.20 -9.06 1.39
CA PHE A 192 17.26 -8.16 0.73
C PHE A 192 17.00 -6.91 1.58
N ARG A 193 16.93 -5.73 0.96
CA ARG A 193 16.60 -4.49 1.66
C ARG A 193 15.10 -4.22 1.54
N LEU A 194 14.33 -4.54 2.57
CA LEU A 194 12.86 -4.47 2.60
C LEU A 194 12.37 -3.62 3.80
N PRO A 195 12.61 -2.30 3.83
CA PRO A 195 12.21 -1.47 4.96
C PRO A 195 10.70 -1.40 5.16
N GLU A 196 9.89 -1.59 4.10
CA GLU A 196 8.47 -1.31 4.12
C GLU A 196 7.62 -2.57 4.33
N LEU A 197 6.60 -2.45 5.19
CA LEU A 197 5.49 -3.40 5.35
C LEU A 197 4.16 -2.67 5.16
N SER A 198 3.54 -2.88 4.00
CA SER A 198 2.21 -2.35 3.69
C SER A 198 1.14 -3.35 4.11
N MET A 199 0.54 -3.14 5.26
CA MET A 199 -0.51 -4.00 5.81
C MET A 199 -1.38 -3.20 6.78
N GLY A 200 -2.63 -3.64 6.99
CA GLY A 200 -3.61 -2.95 7.83
C GLY A 200 -4.48 -1.97 7.04
N MET A 201 -5.77 -2.07 7.28
CA MET A 201 -6.83 -1.24 6.70
C MET A 201 -7.72 -0.65 7.80
N THR A 202 -8.82 -0.01 7.45
CA THR A 202 -9.73 0.68 8.39
C THR A 202 -10.11 -0.16 9.62
N HIS A 203 -10.25 -1.47 9.48
CA HIS A 203 -10.71 -2.37 10.54
C HIS A 203 -9.59 -2.84 11.46
N ASP A 204 -8.36 -2.99 10.94
CA ASP A 204 -7.29 -3.76 11.60
C ASP A 204 -5.92 -3.05 11.61
N PHE A 205 -5.87 -1.76 11.21
CA PHE A 205 -4.58 -1.05 11.08
C PHE A 205 -3.83 -0.89 12.41
N GLU A 206 -4.52 -0.80 13.54
CA GLU A 206 -3.86 -0.68 14.85
C GLU A 206 -3.08 -1.95 15.17
N VAL A 207 -3.72 -3.11 14.99
CA VAL A 207 -3.07 -4.42 15.14
C VAL A 207 -1.91 -4.58 14.16
N ALA A 208 -2.09 -4.11 12.91
CA ALA A 208 -1.02 -4.11 11.91
C ALA A 208 0.18 -3.25 12.35
N ILE A 209 -0.06 -2.07 12.93
CA ILE A 209 0.99 -1.19 13.46
C ILE A 209 1.74 -1.88 14.60
N GLU A 210 1.04 -2.51 15.52
CA GLU A 210 1.63 -3.28 16.62
C GLU A 210 2.50 -4.43 16.10
N GLU A 211 2.13 -5.02 14.97
CA GLU A 211 2.90 -6.08 14.30
C GLU A 211 3.94 -5.54 13.29
N GLY A 212 4.19 -4.23 13.25
CA GLY A 212 5.30 -3.64 12.51
C GLY A 212 4.97 -3.03 11.16
N ALA A 213 3.70 -2.77 10.83
CA ALA A 213 3.34 -2.03 9.61
C ALA A 213 4.05 -0.69 9.54
N THR A 214 4.57 -0.35 8.37
CA THR A 214 5.15 0.98 8.05
C THR A 214 4.22 1.79 7.16
N LEU A 215 3.33 1.13 6.41
CA LEU A 215 2.30 1.76 5.60
C LEU A 215 0.94 1.14 5.95
N VAL A 216 -0.01 1.99 6.37
CA VAL A 216 -1.40 1.59 6.60
C VAL A 216 -2.32 2.22 5.55
N ARG A 217 -3.31 1.47 5.04
CA ARG A 217 -4.17 1.86 3.93
C ARG A 217 -5.60 2.08 4.41
N ILE A 218 -5.96 3.33 4.67
CA ILE A 218 -7.22 3.67 5.33
C ILE A 218 -8.12 4.45 4.38
N GLY A 219 -9.33 3.94 4.14
CA GLY A 219 -10.34 4.59 3.28
C GLY A 219 -11.54 5.06 4.07
N THR A 220 -12.46 4.16 4.39
CA THR A 220 -13.78 4.45 4.98
C THR A 220 -13.70 5.26 6.27
N ALA A 221 -12.67 5.07 7.10
CA ALA A 221 -12.51 5.86 8.34
C ALA A 221 -12.19 7.34 8.06
N ILE A 222 -11.69 7.70 6.87
CA ILE A 222 -11.37 9.08 6.48
C ILE A 222 -12.48 9.67 5.60
N PHE A 223 -12.83 8.96 4.53
CA PHE A 223 -13.76 9.47 3.52
C PHE A 223 -15.23 9.21 3.85
N GLY A 224 -15.52 8.32 4.79
CA GLY A 224 -16.88 7.86 5.07
C GLY A 224 -17.32 6.69 4.19
N PRO A 225 -18.61 6.29 4.25
CA PRO A 225 -19.15 5.25 3.39
C PRO A 225 -19.04 5.64 1.91
N ARG A 226 -18.91 4.64 1.05
CA ARG A 226 -18.85 4.89 -0.38
C ARG A 226 -20.18 5.44 -0.89
N PRO A 227 -20.17 6.35 -1.86
CA PRO A 227 -21.38 6.69 -2.60
C PRO A 227 -22.00 5.40 -3.20
N ALA A 228 -23.33 5.29 -3.14
CA ALA A 228 -24.08 4.18 -3.72
C ALA A 228 -23.97 4.19 -5.25
#